data_df7ed666335fe976ba025b834e60fac9
#
_entry.id   df7ed666335fe976ba025b834e60fac9
#
_cell.length_a   1.000
_cell.length_b   1.000
_cell.length_c   1.000
_cell.angle_alpha   90.00
_cell.angle_beta   90.00
_cell.angle_gamma   90.00
#
_symmetry.space_group_name_H-M   'P 1'
#
loop_
_entity.id
_entity.type
_entity.pdbx_description
1 polymer ?
#
loop_
_entity_poly.entity_id
_entity_poly.type
_entity_poly.pdbx_seq_one_letter_code
_entity_poly.pdbx_strand_id
1 'polypeptide(L)'
;MKVLLTGASGFIGSHLASLLVSSGDSVTAILKPSSDRWRIADLESMQVLECDIGDRACLQERLARDRPDVCIHLAWHGWSGPSLTAEENLSSLAASLELLRAVADSGCRRFVGVGTCFEYDTTAGMLSETTPARPKDLYGVCKHSLWMAAQALSPIAKMEVAWARVFLVYGPFDDERRLVPSLVLSLIRGEPARTTPGEQIRDIMHVEDAASAIWAIARSSYAGAVNVASAVPVKVADIARRIGDIVGRPELLHLGALPYRASDPPVLVADTTVLRDTIGWSPRYDLSTGLTQTVAWWRAHEAARRGVVG
;
A
#
# COMPACT_ATOMS: atom_id res chain seq x y z
N MET A 1 12.93 17.49 2.90
CA MET A 1 13.23 17.07 1.51
C MET A 1 12.13 17.55 0.58
N LYS A 2 12.42 17.66 -0.73
CA LYS A 2 11.38 17.86 -1.74
C LYS A 2 10.90 16.49 -2.23
N VAL A 3 9.70 16.12 -1.88
CA VAL A 3 9.12 14.80 -2.16
C VAL A 3 8.06 14.93 -3.25
N LEU A 4 8.24 14.19 -4.35
CA LEU A 4 7.20 13.96 -5.33
C LEU A 4 6.45 12.69 -4.95
N LEU A 5 5.15 12.80 -4.72
CA LEU A 5 4.32 11.69 -4.29
C LEU A 5 3.23 11.40 -5.33
N THR A 6 3.11 10.19 -5.81
CA THR A 6 1.97 9.76 -6.60
C THR A 6 1.11 8.79 -5.81
N GLY A 7 -0.20 8.78 -6.05
CA GLY A 7 -1.13 7.95 -5.29
C GLY A 7 -1.44 8.46 -3.89
N ALA A 8 -1.20 9.75 -3.62
CA ALA A 8 -1.46 10.40 -2.33
C ALA A 8 -2.92 10.29 -1.87
N SER A 9 -3.89 10.23 -2.77
CA SER A 9 -5.32 10.07 -2.42
C SER A 9 -5.73 8.60 -2.18
N GLY A 10 -4.81 7.65 -2.37
CA GLY A 10 -5.04 6.24 -2.11
C GLY A 10 -4.92 5.86 -0.63
N PHE A 11 -5.21 4.59 -0.31
CA PHE A 11 -5.19 4.08 1.07
C PHE A 11 -3.83 4.30 1.77
N ILE A 12 -2.75 3.70 1.26
CA ILE A 12 -1.41 3.86 1.88
C ILE A 12 -0.88 5.28 1.63
N GLY A 13 -1.12 5.82 0.43
CA GLY A 13 -0.58 7.12 0.03
C GLY A 13 -1.08 8.30 0.87
N SER A 14 -2.33 8.26 1.37
CA SER A 14 -2.87 9.30 2.23
C SER A 14 -2.21 9.35 3.62
N HIS A 15 -1.94 8.19 4.20
CA HIS A 15 -1.17 8.09 5.45
C HIS A 15 0.28 8.54 5.26
N LEU A 16 0.89 8.17 4.13
CA LEU A 16 2.24 8.65 3.80
C LEU A 16 2.24 10.17 3.58
N ALA A 17 1.27 10.73 2.86
CA ALA A 17 1.15 12.18 2.66
C ALA A 17 1.03 12.93 4.01
N SER A 18 0.18 12.43 4.92
CA SER A 18 0.03 12.98 6.26
C SER A 18 1.33 12.92 7.07
N LEU A 19 2.05 11.79 7.01
CA LEU A 19 3.34 11.62 7.67
C LEU A 19 4.37 12.61 7.14
N LEU A 20 4.50 12.76 5.82
CA LEU A 20 5.44 13.66 5.18
C LEU A 20 5.19 15.12 5.54
N VAL A 21 3.92 15.54 5.47
CA VAL A 21 3.50 16.90 5.84
C VAL A 21 3.81 17.18 7.31
N SER A 22 3.45 16.26 8.22
CA SER A 22 3.71 16.42 9.65
C SER A 22 5.20 16.40 10.01
N SER A 23 6.04 15.78 9.17
CA SER A 23 7.51 15.78 9.30
C SER A 23 8.17 17.05 8.77
N GLY A 24 7.41 17.99 8.19
CA GLY A 24 7.92 19.25 7.63
C GLY A 24 8.58 19.10 6.25
N ASP A 25 8.30 18.02 5.53
CA ASP A 25 8.80 17.83 4.18
C ASP A 25 7.98 18.67 3.17
N SER A 26 8.63 19.11 2.09
CA SER A 26 7.94 19.79 0.98
C SER A 26 7.35 18.74 0.04
N VAL A 27 6.05 18.54 0.11
CA VAL A 27 5.35 17.48 -0.64
C VAL A 27 4.60 18.06 -1.84
N THR A 28 4.92 17.54 -3.03
CA THR A 28 4.13 17.76 -4.24
C THR A 28 3.45 16.43 -4.62
N ALA A 29 2.12 16.37 -4.50
CA ALA A 29 1.34 15.22 -4.90
C ALA A 29 0.85 15.34 -6.34
N ILE A 30 1.14 14.35 -7.18
CA ILE A 30 0.54 14.25 -8.52
C ILE A 30 -0.80 13.53 -8.40
N LEU A 31 -1.87 14.19 -8.80
CA LEU A 31 -3.23 13.67 -8.79
C LEU A 31 -3.88 13.86 -10.16
N LYS A 32 -4.62 12.87 -10.63
CA LYS A 32 -5.51 13.06 -11.78
C LYS A 32 -6.63 14.05 -11.41
N PRO A 33 -7.16 14.83 -12.35
CA PRO A 33 -8.32 15.69 -12.08
C PRO A 33 -9.53 14.95 -11.50
N SER A 34 -9.70 13.68 -11.89
CA SER A 34 -10.78 12.80 -11.42
C SER A 34 -10.49 12.09 -10.10
N SER A 35 -9.34 12.34 -9.46
CA SER A 35 -8.99 11.68 -8.19
C SER A 35 -9.90 12.15 -7.06
N ASP A 36 -10.50 11.21 -6.35
CA ASP A 36 -11.19 11.52 -5.10
C ASP A 36 -10.15 11.90 -4.03
N ARG A 37 -10.37 13.04 -3.37
CA ARG A 37 -9.41 13.66 -2.42
C ARG A 37 -9.85 13.60 -0.98
N TRP A 38 -10.94 12.91 -0.65
CA TRP A 38 -11.50 12.93 0.71
C TRP A 38 -10.51 12.49 1.79
N ARG A 39 -9.57 11.56 1.46
CA ARG A 39 -8.55 11.08 2.41
C ARG A 39 -7.45 12.09 2.73
N ILE A 40 -7.33 13.12 1.92
CA ILE A 40 -6.27 14.14 2.01
C ILE A 40 -6.83 15.55 2.10
N ALA A 41 -8.14 15.68 2.36
CA ALA A 41 -8.82 16.99 2.37
C ALA A 41 -8.23 17.95 3.41
N ASP A 42 -7.73 17.43 4.53
CA ASP A 42 -7.18 18.21 5.64
C ASP A 42 -5.66 18.52 5.48
N LEU A 43 -5.03 18.13 4.36
CA LEU A 43 -3.59 18.33 4.13
C LEU A 43 -3.32 19.62 3.32
N GLU A 44 -3.69 20.79 3.88
CA GLU A 44 -3.62 22.09 3.21
C GLU A 44 -2.20 22.49 2.78
N SER A 45 -1.16 22.07 3.50
CA SER A 45 0.23 22.43 3.19
C SER A 45 0.86 21.56 2.09
N MET A 46 0.17 20.53 1.63
CA MET A 46 0.61 19.70 0.50
C MET A 46 0.28 20.38 -0.82
N GLN A 47 1.29 20.54 -1.67
CA GLN A 47 1.06 21.03 -3.04
C GLN A 47 0.42 19.93 -3.89
N VAL A 48 -0.60 20.29 -4.66
CA VAL A 48 -1.25 19.38 -5.61
C VAL A 48 -0.92 19.81 -7.03
N LEU A 49 -0.34 18.86 -7.77
CA LEU A 49 -0.14 18.96 -9.20
C LEU A 49 -1.21 18.13 -9.92
N GLU A 50 -2.15 18.78 -10.58
CA GLU A 50 -3.14 18.08 -11.39
C GLU A 50 -2.52 17.65 -12.71
N CYS A 51 -2.27 16.35 -12.84
CA CYS A 51 -1.64 15.75 -14.01
C CYS A 51 -1.92 14.24 -14.03
N ASP A 52 -2.12 13.68 -15.21
CA ASP A 52 -2.05 12.23 -15.38
C ASP A 52 -0.57 11.82 -15.44
N ILE A 53 -0.18 10.82 -14.65
CA ILE A 53 1.20 10.31 -14.65
C ILE A 53 1.62 9.68 -16.00
N GLY A 54 0.67 9.40 -16.90
CA GLY A 54 0.92 8.99 -18.29
C GLY A 54 1.13 10.18 -19.24
N ASP A 55 0.82 11.41 -18.83
CA ASP A 55 1.08 12.62 -19.63
C ASP A 55 2.50 13.13 -19.41
N ARG A 56 3.41 12.62 -20.24
CA ARG A 56 4.84 12.96 -20.18
C ARG A 56 5.10 14.46 -20.36
N ALA A 57 4.36 15.13 -21.22
CA ALA A 57 4.59 16.56 -21.49
C ALA A 57 4.26 17.40 -20.24
N CYS A 58 3.11 17.12 -19.60
CA CYS A 58 2.74 17.72 -18.33
C CYS A 58 3.78 17.45 -17.24
N LEU A 59 4.25 16.20 -17.11
CA LEU A 59 5.26 15.83 -16.12
C LEU A 59 6.59 16.54 -16.34
N GLN A 60 7.11 16.56 -17.58
CA GLN A 60 8.39 17.20 -17.89
C GLN A 60 8.40 18.69 -17.59
N GLU A 61 7.34 19.43 -17.97
CA GLU A 61 7.21 20.87 -17.68
C GLU A 61 7.30 21.13 -16.16
N ARG A 62 6.59 20.34 -15.38
CA ARG A 62 6.48 20.52 -13.92
C ARG A 62 7.74 20.09 -13.19
N LEU A 63 8.26 18.90 -13.49
CA LEU A 63 9.44 18.36 -12.83
C LEU A 63 10.71 19.17 -13.12
N ALA A 64 10.80 19.81 -14.30
CA ALA A 64 11.90 20.75 -14.59
C ALA A 64 11.96 21.94 -13.62
N ARG A 65 10.80 22.39 -13.10
CA ARG A 65 10.70 23.47 -12.12
C ARG A 65 10.92 22.98 -10.69
N ASP A 66 10.27 21.88 -10.29
CA ASP A 66 10.22 21.45 -8.90
C ASP A 66 11.49 20.70 -8.47
N ARG A 67 12.11 19.96 -9.36
CA ARG A 67 13.33 19.15 -9.12
C ARG A 67 13.27 18.41 -7.79
N PRO A 68 12.46 17.35 -7.69
CA PRO A 68 12.30 16.62 -6.45
C PRO A 68 13.60 15.89 -6.05
N ASP A 69 13.87 15.82 -4.75
CA ASP A 69 14.96 15.00 -4.20
C ASP A 69 14.66 13.51 -4.33
N VAL A 70 13.39 13.15 -4.11
CA VAL A 70 12.89 11.78 -4.16
C VAL A 70 11.49 11.73 -4.78
N CYS A 71 11.25 10.73 -5.61
CA CYS A 71 9.91 10.36 -6.08
C CYS A 71 9.47 9.09 -5.37
N ILE A 72 8.31 9.12 -4.71
CA ILE A 72 7.66 7.94 -4.12
C ILE A 72 6.41 7.62 -4.94
N HIS A 73 6.43 6.46 -5.60
CA HIS A 73 5.41 6.09 -6.57
C HIS A 73 4.49 4.99 -6.03
N LEU A 74 3.26 5.39 -5.59
CA LEU A 74 2.21 4.49 -5.15
C LEU A 74 1.02 4.43 -6.12
N ALA A 75 0.91 5.40 -7.06
CA ALA A 75 -0.21 5.43 -7.98
C ALA A 75 -0.32 4.14 -8.79
N TRP A 76 -1.47 3.51 -8.73
CA TRP A 76 -1.82 2.31 -9.46
C TRP A 76 -3.32 2.23 -9.60
N HIS A 77 -3.83 1.44 -10.56
CA HIS A 77 -5.26 1.17 -10.63
C HIS A 77 -5.77 0.63 -9.29
N GLY A 78 -6.86 1.23 -8.79
CA GLY A 78 -7.37 0.96 -7.45
C GLY A 78 -7.82 -0.48 -7.25
N TRP A 79 -7.77 -0.95 -6.01
CA TRP A 79 -8.28 -2.26 -5.62
C TRP A 79 -9.83 -2.27 -5.67
N SER A 80 -10.39 -2.55 -6.85
CA SER A 80 -11.83 -2.68 -7.04
C SER A 80 -12.15 -4.02 -7.73
N GLY A 81 -12.61 -5.00 -6.96
CA GLY A 81 -13.00 -6.31 -7.51
C GLY A 81 -11.82 -7.20 -7.93
N PRO A 82 -11.83 -7.83 -9.11
CA PRO A 82 -10.79 -8.75 -9.56
C PRO A 82 -9.50 -8.03 -10.01
N SER A 83 -9.00 -7.09 -9.21
CA SER A 83 -7.87 -6.20 -9.53
C SER A 83 -6.60 -6.95 -9.95
N LEU A 84 -6.40 -8.18 -9.49
CA LEU A 84 -5.22 -8.97 -9.85
C LEU A 84 -5.20 -9.34 -11.35
N THR A 85 -6.36 -9.46 -12.01
CA THR A 85 -6.48 -9.83 -13.43
C THR A 85 -7.00 -8.70 -14.31
N ALA A 86 -7.25 -7.52 -13.75
CA ALA A 86 -7.83 -6.37 -14.46
C ALA A 86 -6.86 -5.84 -15.53
N GLU A 87 -7.36 -5.56 -16.74
CA GLU A 87 -6.56 -5.04 -17.86
C GLU A 87 -5.97 -3.66 -17.59
N GLU A 88 -6.59 -2.90 -16.67
CA GLU A 88 -6.12 -1.59 -16.22
C GLU A 88 -4.72 -1.64 -15.57
N ASN A 89 -4.24 -2.83 -15.21
CA ASN A 89 -2.85 -3.02 -14.79
C ASN A 89 -1.87 -2.69 -15.93
N LEU A 90 -2.21 -2.96 -17.18
CA LEU A 90 -1.38 -2.59 -18.34
C LEU A 90 -1.30 -1.08 -18.52
N SER A 91 -2.43 -0.38 -18.38
CA SER A 91 -2.47 1.09 -18.44
C SER A 91 -1.68 1.71 -17.30
N SER A 92 -1.77 1.12 -16.09
CA SER A 92 -0.99 1.57 -14.92
C SER A 92 0.50 1.38 -15.13
N LEU A 93 0.94 0.25 -15.72
CA LEU A 93 2.34 0.02 -16.08
C LEU A 93 2.83 1.04 -17.10
N ALA A 94 2.08 1.26 -18.19
CA ALA A 94 2.45 2.21 -19.23
C ALA A 94 2.61 3.64 -18.67
N ALA A 95 1.65 4.10 -17.90
CA ALA A 95 1.70 5.42 -17.25
C ALA A 95 2.87 5.53 -16.24
N SER A 96 3.15 4.46 -15.49
CA SER A 96 4.28 4.42 -14.55
C SER A 96 5.64 4.45 -15.23
N LEU A 97 5.77 3.88 -16.43
CA LEU A 97 6.99 3.97 -17.23
C LEU A 97 7.22 5.39 -17.75
N GLU A 98 6.17 6.12 -18.14
CA GLU A 98 6.31 7.53 -18.53
C GLU A 98 6.70 8.41 -17.32
N LEU A 99 6.09 8.17 -16.14
CA LEU A 99 6.53 8.83 -14.90
C LEU A 99 8.01 8.55 -14.60
N LEU A 100 8.43 7.28 -14.65
CA LEU A 100 9.81 6.87 -14.37
C LEU A 100 10.81 7.61 -15.27
N ARG A 101 10.50 7.74 -16.57
CA ARG A 101 11.33 8.49 -17.53
C ARG A 101 11.36 9.97 -17.20
N ALA A 102 10.20 10.60 -16.94
CA ALA A 102 10.12 12.01 -16.62
C ALA A 102 10.88 12.35 -15.31
N VAL A 103 10.79 11.48 -14.31
CA VAL A 103 11.54 11.61 -13.04
C VAL A 103 13.05 11.49 -13.28
N ALA A 104 13.50 10.54 -14.10
CA ALA A 104 14.90 10.38 -14.48
C ALA A 104 15.42 11.62 -15.23
N ASP A 105 14.67 12.10 -16.23
CA ASP A 105 15.00 13.30 -17.03
C ASP A 105 15.07 14.58 -16.17
N SER A 106 14.34 14.66 -15.06
CA SER A 106 14.35 15.81 -14.14
C SER A 106 15.62 15.92 -13.28
N GLY A 107 16.46 14.89 -13.26
CA GLY A 107 17.62 14.79 -12.39
C GLY A 107 17.27 14.44 -10.93
N CYS A 108 16.09 13.88 -10.69
CA CYS A 108 15.71 13.32 -9.39
C CYS A 108 16.72 12.23 -8.99
N ARG A 109 17.22 12.31 -7.76
CA ARG A 109 18.30 11.41 -7.32
C ARG A 109 17.81 10.06 -6.83
N ARG A 110 16.54 9.95 -6.45
CA ARG A 110 16.00 8.74 -5.84
C ARG A 110 14.57 8.45 -6.30
N PHE A 111 14.32 7.21 -6.67
CA PHE A 111 13.00 6.70 -7.01
C PHE A 111 12.65 5.54 -6.06
N VAL A 112 11.52 5.62 -5.38
CA VAL A 112 10.97 4.55 -4.55
C VAL A 112 9.66 4.09 -5.15
N GLY A 113 9.67 2.94 -5.81
CA GLY A 113 8.45 2.32 -6.32
C GLY A 113 7.81 1.42 -5.28
N VAL A 114 6.48 1.43 -5.22
CA VAL A 114 5.73 0.55 -4.35
C VAL A 114 5.22 -0.65 -5.13
N GLY A 115 5.83 -1.80 -4.84
CA GLY A 115 5.51 -3.11 -5.37
C GLY A 115 4.59 -3.91 -4.46
N THR A 116 4.60 -5.22 -4.63
CA THR A 116 3.69 -6.13 -3.93
C THR A 116 4.35 -7.49 -3.65
N CYS A 117 3.90 -8.18 -2.60
CA CYS A 117 4.28 -9.57 -2.35
C CYS A 117 3.84 -10.55 -3.46
N PHE A 118 2.88 -10.17 -4.30
CA PHE A 118 2.44 -10.97 -5.45
C PHE A 118 3.44 -11.01 -6.62
N GLU A 119 4.56 -10.28 -6.53
CA GLU A 119 5.69 -10.43 -7.45
C GLU A 119 6.45 -11.74 -7.22
N TYR A 120 6.39 -12.31 -6.02
CA TYR A 120 7.11 -13.52 -5.65
C TYR A 120 6.43 -14.81 -6.09
N ASP A 121 7.18 -15.89 -6.09
CA ASP A 121 6.63 -17.23 -6.02
C ASP A 121 6.06 -17.48 -4.61
N THR A 122 4.77 -17.26 -4.46
CA THR A 122 4.07 -17.38 -3.17
C THR A 122 3.98 -18.83 -2.63
N THR A 123 4.51 -19.82 -3.35
CA THR A 123 4.57 -21.22 -2.87
C THR A 123 5.72 -21.45 -1.91
N ALA A 124 6.67 -20.52 -1.81
CA ALA A 124 7.84 -20.67 -0.93
C ALA A 124 7.52 -20.52 0.58
N GLY A 125 6.31 -20.08 0.94
CA GLY A 125 5.89 -19.91 2.33
C GLY A 125 6.36 -18.60 2.94
N MET A 126 7.54 -18.54 3.54
CA MET A 126 8.17 -17.29 3.98
C MET A 126 8.98 -16.68 2.83
N LEU A 127 8.72 -15.40 2.54
CA LEU A 127 9.22 -14.69 1.36
C LEU A 127 10.30 -13.68 1.78
N SER A 128 11.52 -13.87 1.29
CA SER A 128 12.61 -12.88 1.40
C SER A 128 12.81 -12.14 0.08
N GLU A 129 13.61 -11.10 0.08
CA GLU A 129 13.94 -10.34 -1.14
C GLU A 129 14.69 -11.19 -2.18
N THR A 130 15.31 -12.31 -1.75
CA THR A 130 15.98 -13.28 -2.62
C THR A 130 15.05 -14.39 -3.14
N THR A 131 13.81 -14.47 -2.66
CA THR A 131 12.81 -15.39 -3.19
C THR A 131 12.58 -15.08 -4.66
N PRO A 132 12.58 -16.11 -5.57
CA PRO A 132 12.37 -15.87 -6.99
C PRO A 132 11.08 -15.13 -7.28
N ALA A 133 11.16 -14.10 -8.12
CA ALA A 133 9.99 -13.44 -8.66
C ALA A 133 9.34 -14.33 -9.72
N ARG A 134 8.13 -14.80 -9.43
CA ARG A 134 7.29 -15.62 -10.32
C ARG A 134 5.82 -15.22 -10.17
N PRO A 135 5.47 -13.99 -10.57
CA PRO A 135 4.10 -13.51 -10.46
C PRO A 135 3.14 -14.39 -11.26
N LYS A 136 1.97 -14.68 -10.68
CA LYS A 136 0.96 -15.57 -11.28
C LYS A 136 -0.23 -14.82 -11.88
N ASP A 137 -0.34 -13.53 -11.61
CA ASP A 137 -1.43 -12.68 -12.07
C ASP A 137 -0.91 -11.44 -12.78
N LEU A 138 -1.78 -10.76 -13.54
CA LEU A 138 -1.41 -9.61 -14.34
C LEU A 138 -0.90 -8.43 -13.49
N TYR A 139 -1.47 -8.25 -12.30
CA TYR A 139 -1.02 -7.23 -11.35
C TYR A 139 0.43 -7.43 -10.93
N GLY A 140 0.76 -8.62 -10.44
CA GLY A 140 2.13 -8.97 -10.04
C GLY A 140 3.12 -8.89 -11.20
N VAL A 141 2.72 -9.36 -12.41
CA VAL A 141 3.53 -9.25 -13.63
C VAL A 141 3.83 -7.79 -13.95
N CYS A 142 2.82 -6.91 -13.97
CA CYS A 142 3.00 -5.50 -14.29
C CYS A 142 3.85 -4.78 -13.24
N LYS A 143 3.64 -5.04 -11.95
CA LYS A 143 4.47 -4.47 -10.87
C LYS A 143 5.92 -4.90 -10.99
N HIS A 144 6.17 -6.19 -11.22
CA HIS A 144 7.53 -6.72 -11.40
C HIS A 144 8.20 -6.17 -12.67
N SER A 145 7.46 -5.99 -13.76
CA SER A 145 7.97 -5.38 -15.00
C SER A 145 8.43 -3.95 -14.78
N LEU A 146 7.67 -3.15 -14.02
CA LEU A 146 8.08 -1.79 -13.66
C LEU A 146 9.36 -1.79 -12.79
N TRP A 147 9.45 -2.71 -11.82
CA TRP A 147 10.68 -2.89 -11.02
C TRP A 147 11.90 -3.18 -11.89
N MET A 148 11.79 -4.15 -12.80
CA MET A 148 12.89 -4.50 -13.71
C MET A 148 13.31 -3.31 -14.59
N ALA A 149 12.36 -2.55 -15.12
CA ALA A 149 12.64 -1.35 -15.89
C ALA A 149 13.34 -0.27 -15.06
N ALA A 150 12.86 -0.01 -13.84
CA ALA A 150 13.44 0.98 -12.94
C ALA A 150 14.88 0.60 -12.53
N GLN A 151 15.11 -0.68 -12.22
CA GLN A 151 16.42 -1.19 -11.86
C GLN A 151 17.41 -1.07 -13.04
N ALA A 152 17.00 -1.40 -14.26
CA ALA A 152 17.83 -1.28 -15.44
C ALA A 152 18.12 0.19 -15.81
N LEU A 153 17.18 1.11 -15.57
CA LEU A 153 17.36 2.54 -15.83
C LEU A 153 18.27 3.21 -14.80
N SER A 154 18.32 2.72 -13.57
CA SER A 154 19.07 3.30 -12.43
C SER A 154 20.50 3.73 -12.77
N PRO A 155 21.39 2.87 -13.30
CA PRO A 155 22.75 3.27 -13.66
C PRO A 155 22.82 4.25 -14.84
N ILE A 156 21.88 4.19 -15.79
CA ILE A 156 21.82 5.06 -16.94
C ILE A 156 21.45 6.49 -16.52
N ALA A 157 20.43 6.60 -15.67
CA ALA A 157 19.92 7.88 -15.17
C ALA A 157 20.71 8.41 -13.96
N LYS A 158 21.64 7.64 -13.41
CA LYS A 158 22.34 7.94 -12.14
C LYS A 158 21.36 8.24 -11.01
N MET A 159 20.28 7.49 -10.96
CA MET A 159 19.19 7.61 -10.00
C MET A 159 19.13 6.35 -9.13
N GLU A 160 19.22 6.49 -7.82
CA GLU A 160 19.07 5.36 -6.89
C GLU A 160 17.62 4.85 -6.92
N VAL A 161 17.45 3.54 -7.01
CA VAL A 161 16.12 2.91 -7.06
C VAL A 161 15.95 1.94 -5.91
N ALA A 162 14.91 2.15 -5.10
CA ALA A 162 14.43 1.20 -4.11
C ALA A 162 13.01 0.73 -4.47
N TRP A 163 12.67 -0.50 -4.06
CA TRP A 163 11.39 -1.12 -4.39
C TRP A 163 10.73 -1.72 -3.16
N ALA A 164 9.71 -1.06 -2.64
CA ALA A 164 8.98 -1.48 -1.44
C ALA A 164 7.93 -2.55 -1.79
N ARG A 165 8.22 -3.84 -1.61
CA ARG A 165 7.25 -4.92 -1.77
C ARG A 165 6.33 -5.00 -0.58
N VAL A 166 5.19 -4.34 -0.69
CA VAL A 166 4.21 -4.27 0.39
C VAL A 166 3.40 -5.57 0.46
N PHE A 167 3.29 -6.11 1.67
CA PHE A 167 2.44 -7.26 1.98
C PHE A 167 1.01 -6.80 2.27
N LEU A 168 0.29 -7.50 3.15
CA LEU A 168 -1.09 -7.16 3.43
C LEU A 168 -1.16 -6.02 4.45
N VAL A 169 -1.93 -4.99 4.12
CA VAL A 169 -2.07 -3.79 4.95
C VAL A 169 -3.53 -3.61 5.34
N TYR A 170 -3.78 -3.16 6.56
CA TYR A 170 -5.11 -2.83 7.10
C TYR A 170 -5.04 -1.52 7.89
N GLY A 171 -6.18 -0.88 8.10
CA GLY A 171 -6.24 0.33 8.92
C GLY A 171 -7.38 1.27 8.56
N PRO A 172 -7.37 2.49 9.11
CA PRO A 172 -8.24 3.58 8.68
C PRO A 172 -8.12 3.87 7.18
N PHE A 173 -9.22 4.27 6.54
CA PHE A 173 -9.27 4.61 5.11
C PHE A 173 -9.17 3.42 4.13
N ASP A 174 -9.15 2.16 4.61
CA ASP A 174 -9.11 0.98 3.75
C ASP A 174 -10.41 0.82 2.94
N ASP A 175 -10.41 -0.05 1.94
CA ASP A 175 -11.61 -0.39 1.15
C ASP A 175 -12.54 -1.31 1.96
N GLU A 176 -13.81 -0.95 2.05
CA GLU A 176 -14.85 -1.68 2.81
C GLU A 176 -14.97 -3.17 2.41
N ARG A 177 -14.56 -3.53 1.20
CA ARG A 177 -14.63 -4.91 0.66
C ARG A 177 -13.46 -5.79 1.10
N ARG A 178 -12.41 -5.22 1.69
CA ARG A 178 -11.26 -5.99 2.18
C ARG A 178 -11.56 -6.66 3.52
N LEU A 179 -10.77 -7.68 3.87
CA LEU A 179 -11.03 -8.57 4.99
C LEU A 179 -11.33 -7.82 6.31
N VAL A 180 -10.42 -6.96 6.76
CA VAL A 180 -10.56 -6.28 8.05
C VAL A 180 -11.75 -5.31 8.04
N PRO A 181 -11.89 -4.39 7.08
CA PRO A 181 -13.05 -3.49 7.04
C PRO A 181 -14.38 -4.23 6.91
N SER A 182 -14.47 -5.25 6.06
CA SER A 182 -15.72 -5.99 5.86
C SER A 182 -16.21 -6.68 7.13
N LEU A 183 -15.29 -7.28 7.90
CA LEU A 183 -15.61 -7.88 9.20
C LEU A 183 -16.05 -6.82 10.21
N VAL A 184 -15.28 -5.74 10.33
CA VAL A 184 -15.58 -4.64 11.26
C VAL A 184 -16.96 -4.05 10.97
N LEU A 185 -17.25 -3.73 9.71
CA LEU A 185 -18.53 -3.12 9.31
C LEU A 185 -19.72 -4.05 9.53
N SER A 186 -19.59 -5.33 9.15
CA SER A 186 -20.67 -6.31 9.41
C SER A 186 -20.99 -6.37 10.90
N LEU A 187 -19.96 -6.50 11.75
CA LEU A 187 -20.16 -6.61 13.20
C LEU A 187 -20.72 -5.31 13.83
N ILE A 188 -20.24 -4.14 13.40
CA ILE A 188 -20.77 -2.83 13.88
C ILE A 188 -22.25 -2.66 13.49
N ARG A 189 -22.63 -3.13 12.30
CA ARG A 189 -24.02 -3.08 11.80
C ARG A 189 -24.94 -4.11 12.46
N GLY A 190 -24.39 -5.07 13.21
CA GLY A 190 -25.15 -6.17 13.79
C GLY A 190 -25.48 -7.27 12.77
N GLU A 191 -24.71 -7.36 11.72
CA GLU A 191 -24.87 -8.33 10.64
C GLU A 191 -23.90 -9.51 10.81
N PRO A 192 -24.24 -10.73 10.31
CA PRO A 192 -23.33 -11.86 10.33
C PRO A 192 -22.06 -11.61 9.53
N ALA A 193 -20.91 -11.67 10.19
CA ALA A 193 -19.58 -11.57 9.55
C ALA A 193 -19.12 -12.96 9.11
N ARG A 194 -19.18 -13.23 7.82
CA ARG A 194 -18.88 -14.55 7.22
C ARG A 194 -17.44 -14.59 6.70
N THR A 195 -16.70 -15.66 7.04
CA THR A 195 -15.34 -15.89 6.56
C THR A 195 -15.13 -17.31 6.08
N THR A 196 -13.98 -17.57 5.45
CA THR A 196 -13.42 -18.91 5.28
C THR A 196 -13.11 -19.53 6.65
N PRO A 197 -12.71 -20.80 6.77
CA PRO A 197 -12.24 -21.37 8.05
C PRO A 197 -11.11 -20.59 8.69
N GLY A 198 -10.34 -19.82 7.89
CA GLY A 198 -9.34 -18.89 8.38
C GLY A 198 -8.00 -19.50 8.80
N GLU A 199 -7.70 -20.72 8.34
CA GLU A 199 -6.45 -21.41 8.65
C GLU A 199 -5.23 -20.84 7.89
N GLN A 200 -5.47 -19.99 6.87
CA GLN A 200 -4.39 -19.32 6.14
C GLN A 200 -3.59 -18.42 7.09
N ILE A 201 -2.26 -18.51 6.94
CA ILE A 201 -1.33 -17.67 7.71
C ILE A 201 -0.97 -16.43 6.87
N ARG A 202 -1.11 -15.27 7.47
CA ARG A 202 -0.88 -13.97 6.84
C ARG A 202 0.06 -13.12 7.69
N ASP A 203 0.83 -12.31 7.02
CA ASP A 203 1.53 -11.17 7.61
C ASP A 203 0.70 -9.93 7.25
N ILE A 204 0.08 -9.32 8.26
CA ILE A 204 -0.70 -8.10 8.09
C ILE A 204 -0.10 -6.96 8.91
N MET A 205 0.00 -5.79 8.30
CA MET A 205 0.64 -4.61 8.89
C MET A 205 -0.36 -3.46 8.98
N HIS A 206 -0.25 -2.66 10.04
CA HIS A 206 -1.02 -1.42 10.13
C HIS A 206 -0.58 -0.42 9.06
N VAL A 207 -1.52 0.34 8.48
CA VAL A 207 -1.25 1.25 7.34
C VAL A 207 -0.28 2.37 7.67
N GLU A 208 -0.32 2.89 8.90
CA GLU A 208 0.65 3.92 9.34
C GLU A 208 2.07 3.36 9.42
N ASP A 209 2.23 2.10 9.80
CA ASP A 209 3.51 1.40 9.78
C ASP A 209 3.98 1.18 8.34
N ALA A 210 3.10 0.78 7.43
CA ALA A 210 3.44 0.65 6.02
C ALA A 210 3.91 1.99 5.42
N ALA A 211 3.21 3.08 5.72
CA ALA A 211 3.59 4.43 5.30
C ALA A 211 4.95 4.85 5.87
N SER A 212 5.19 4.61 7.17
CA SER A 212 6.46 4.95 7.82
C SER A 212 7.63 4.09 7.33
N ALA A 213 7.40 2.82 7.00
CA ALA A 213 8.40 1.94 6.39
C ALA A 213 8.79 2.43 4.99
N ILE A 214 7.82 2.79 4.15
CA ILE A 214 8.08 3.36 2.82
C ILE A 214 8.89 4.66 2.95
N TRP A 215 8.57 5.51 3.93
CA TRP A 215 9.33 6.73 4.20
C TRP A 215 10.74 6.45 4.69
N ALA A 216 10.94 5.46 5.56
CA ALA A 216 12.27 5.03 6.00
C ALA A 216 13.12 4.52 4.82
N ILE A 217 12.53 3.73 3.91
CA ILE A 217 13.17 3.30 2.66
C ILE A 217 13.56 4.52 1.83
N ALA A 218 12.68 5.50 1.68
CA ALA A 218 12.94 6.70 0.87
C ALA A 218 14.10 7.54 1.42
N ARG A 219 14.29 7.58 2.73
CA ARG A 219 15.38 8.31 3.42
C ARG A 219 16.67 7.52 3.53
N SER A 220 16.66 6.21 3.31
CA SER A 220 17.87 5.38 3.36
C SER A 220 18.69 5.51 2.07
N SER A 221 19.93 5.04 2.10
CA SER A 221 20.76 4.87 0.90
C SER A 221 20.63 3.48 0.26
N TYR A 222 19.73 2.63 0.79
CA TYR A 222 19.56 1.28 0.27
C TYR A 222 18.94 1.30 -1.13
N ALA A 223 19.59 0.65 -2.08
CA ALA A 223 19.10 0.44 -3.44
C ALA A 223 18.78 -1.05 -3.63
N GLY A 224 17.55 -1.37 -4.02
CA GLY A 224 17.10 -2.75 -4.16
C GLY A 224 15.67 -2.96 -3.68
N ALA A 225 15.22 -4.23 -3.71
CA ALA A 225 13.92 -4.61 -3.19
C ALA A 225 13.95 -4.69 -1.65
N VAL A 226 12.84 -4.32 -1.01
CA VAL A 226 12.64 -4.36 0.45
C VAL A 226 11.24 -4.85 0.74
N ASN A 227 11.11 -5.88 1.56
CA ASN A 227 9.81 -6.33 2.05
C ASN A 227 9.27 -5.38 3.11
N VAL A 228 8.04 -4.93 2.92
CA VAL A 228 7.31 -4.06 3.85
C VAL A 228 6.18 -4.88 4.47
N ALA A 229 6.43 -5.36 5.69
CA ALA A 229 5.56 -6.28 6.43
C ALA A 229 5.86 -6.23 7.92
N SER A 230 5.01 -6.83 8.75
CA SER A 230 5.19 -6.91 10.20
C SER A 230 6.16 -8.00 10.64
N ALA A 231 6.41 -9.01 9.82
CA ALA A 231 7.09 -10.26 10.12
C ALA A 231 6.41 -11.08 11.24
N VAL A 232 5.14 -10.80 11.53
CA VAL A 232 4.36 -11.53 12.54
C VAL A 232 3.30 -12.38 11.85
N PRO A 233 3.51 -13.72 11.75
CA PRO A 233 2.53 -14.60 11.14
C PRO A 233 1.30 -14.72 12.04
N VAL A 234 0.10 -14.59 11.45
CA VAL A 234 -1.17 -14.72 12.16
C VAL A 234 -2.19 -15.48 11.31
N LYS A 235 -3.00 -16.33 11.91
CA LYS A 235 -4.12 -16.97 11.22
C LYS A 235 -5.23 -15.95 10.94
N VAL A 236 -5.85 -16.03 9.78
CA VAL A 236 -7.02 -15.19 9.43
C VAL A 236 -8.14 -15.36 10.46
N ALA A 237 -8.35 -16.57 10.98
CA ALA A 237 -9.33 -16.82 12.03
C ALA A 237 -9.04 -16.04 13.32
N ASP A 238 -7.77 -15.87 13.69
CA ASP A 238 -7.39 -15.15 14.92
C ASP A 238 -7.56 -13.63 14.73
N ILE A 239 -7.32 -13.12 13.51
CA ILE A 239 -7.65 -11.74 13.16
C ILE A 239 -9.15 -11.51 13.32
N ALA A 240 -9.98 -12.41 12.75
CA ALA A 240 -11.43 -12.31 12.80
C ALA A 240 -11.97 -12.38 14.23
N ARG A 241 -11.46 -13.31 15.06
CA ARG A 241 -11.85 -13.40 16.49
C ARG A 241 -11.51 -12.14 17.24
N ARG A 242 -10.28 -11.60 17.09
CA ARG A 242 -9.89 -10.33 17.73
C ARG A 242 -10.79 -9.17 17.33
N ILE A 243 -11.18 -9.07 16.07
CA ILE A 243 -12.15 -8.06 15.62
C ILE A 243 -13.51 -8.26 16.32
N GLY A 244 -13.98 -9.51 16.39
CA GLY A 244 -15.21 -9.86 17.12
C GLY A 244 -15.20 -9.41 18.59
N ASP A 245 -14.09 -9.69 19.26
CA ASP A 245 -13.89 -9.30 20.67
C ASP A 245 -13.83 -7.77 20.85
N ILE A 246 -13.07 -7.06 20.00
CA ILE A 246 -12.95 -5.59 20.06
C ILE A 246 -14.28 -4.90 19.74
N VAL A 247 -15.05 -5.43 18.78
CA VAL A 247 -16.37 -4.90 18.47
C VAL A 247 -17.38 -5.24 19.56
N GLY A 248 -17.17 -6.33 20.30
CA GLY A 248 -18.06 -6.86 21.34
C GLY A 248 -19.22 -7.68 20.80
N ARG A 249 -19.03 -8.32 19.64
CA ARG A 249 -20.04 -9.15 18.97
C ARG A 249 -19.47 -10.44 18.38
N PRO A 250 -18.73 -11.24 19.18
CA PRO A 250 -18.11 -12.48 18.70
C PRO A 250 -19.15 -13.52 18.22
N GLU A 251 -20.39 -13.47 18.73
CA GLU A 251 -21.47 -14.36 18.36
C GLU A 251 -21.95 -14.19 16.91
N LEU A 252 -21.67 -13.04 16.27
CA LEU A 252 -21.99 -12.78 14.88
C LEU A 252 -20.88 -13.22 13.91
N LEU A 253 -19.76 -13.72 14.41
CA LEU A 253 -18.66 -14.20 13.58
C LEU A 253 -18.88 -15.66 13.14
N HIS A 254 -19.00 -15.87 11.85
CA HIS A 254 -19.25 -17.17 11.25
C HIS A 254 -18.02 -17.65 10.46
N LEU A 255 -17.08 -18.30 11.14
CA LEU A 255 -15.93 -18.93 10.54
C LEU A 255 -16.34 -20.17 9.74
N GLY A 256 -15.76 -20.36 8.55
CA GLY A 256 -16.06 -21.50 7.69
C GLY A 256 -17.37 -21.36 6.88
N ALA A 257 -18.04 -20.22 6.94
CA ALA A 257 -19.25 -19.97 6.17
C ALA A 257 -18.98 -19.73 4.67
N LEU A 258 -17.72 -19.45 4.30
CA LEU A 258 -17.28 -19.29 2.92
C LEU A 258 -16.18 -20.30 2.57
N PRO A 259 -16.15 -20.81 1.33
CA PRO A 259 -15.07 -21.69 0.88
C PRO A 259 -13.77 -20.90 0.65
N TYR A 260 -12.63 -21.60 0.68
CA TYR A 260 -11.36 -21.03 0.23
C TYR A 260 -11.38 -20.72 -1.27
N ARG A 261 -10.68 -19.66 -1.66
CA ARG A 261 -10.37 -19.44 -3.08
C ARG A 261 -9.23 -20.36 -3.50
N ALA A 262 -9.34 -21.00 -4.64
CA ALA A 262 -8.36 -21.98 -5.13
C ALA A 262 -6.94 -21.37 -5.30
N SER A 263 -6.86 -20.06 -5.57
CA SER A 263 -5.57 -19.34 -5.75
C SER A 263 -4.99 -18.76 -4.46
N ASP A 264 -5.68 -18.93 -3.31
CA ASP A 264 -5.24 -18.30 -2.06
C ASP A 264 -4.09 -19.10 -1.42
N PRO A 265 -2.86 -18.55 -1.30
CA PRO A 265 -1.75 -19.29 -0.76
C PRO A 265 -2.00 -19.62 0.74
N PRO A 266 -1.62 -20.81 1.21
CA PRO A 266 -1.82 -21.19 2.63
C PRO A 266 -0.99 -20.32 3.58
N VAL A 267 0.19 -19.88 3.15
CA VAL A 267 1.11 -19.05 3.93
C VAL A 267 1.57 -17.87 3.06
N LEU A 268 1.49 -16.66 3.60
CA LEU A 268 2.01 -15.44 2.98
C LEU A 268 2.62 -14.58 4.09
N VAL A 269 3.91 -14.74 4.34
CA VAL A 269 4.68 -14.13 5.43
C VAL A 269 6.00 -13.61 4.88
N ALA A 270 6.45 -12.47 5.37
CA ALA A 270 7.71 -11.86 4.96
C ALA A 270 8.87 -12.16 5.90
N ASP A 271 10.05 -12.32 5.33
CA ASP A 271 11.31 -12.00 5.99
C ASP A 271 11.54 -10.48 5.83
N THR A 272 11.72 -9.78 6.93
CA THR A 272 11.94 -8.31 6.96
C THR A 272 13.34 -7.94 7.43
N THR A 273 14.30 -8.86 7.31
CA THR A 273 15.69 -8.63 7.76
C THR A 273 16.29 -7.38 7.13
N VAL A 274 16.08 -7.14 5.83
CA VAL A 274 16.56 -5.92 5.16
C VAL A 274 15.93 -4.66 5.77
N LEU A 275 14.61 -4.66 5.97
CA LEU A 275 13.89 -3.52 6.53
C LEU A 275 14.34 -3.22 7.97
N ARG A 276 14.50 -4.26 8.79
CA ARG A 276 14.89 -4.11 10.19
C ARG A 276 16.38 -3.80 10.35
N ASP A 277 17.26 -4.61 9.77
CA ASP A 277 18.70 -4.59 10.10
C ASP A 277 19.51 -3.66 9.20
N THR A 278 19.06 -3.44 7.94
CA THR A 278 19.77 -2.57 7.01
C THR A 278 19.17 -1.15 7.00
N ILE A 279 17.85 -1.03 7.01
CA ILE A 279 17.17 0.28 7.00
C ILE A 279 16.96 0.81 8.41
N GLY A 280 16.91 -0.07 9.42
CA GLY A 280 16.77 0.31 10.83
C GLY A 280 15.35 0.69 11.20
N TRP A 281 14.34 0.08 10.55
CA TRP A 281 12.93 0.34 10.81
C TRP A 281 12.26 -0.83 11.54
N SER A 282 11.32 -0.50 12.43
CA SER A 282 10.47 -1.47 13.13
C SER A 282 9.04 -0.95 13.27
N PRO A 283 8.02 -1.84 13.28
CA PRO A 283 6.62 -1.44 13.41
C PRO A 283 6.33 -0.83 14.78
N ARG A 284 5.41 0.13 14.83
CA ARG A 284 4.89 0.76 16.05
C ARG A 284 3.66 0.02 16.58
N TYR A 285 2.86 -0.54 15.70
CA TYR A 285 1.61 -1.22 16.04
C TYR A 285 1.81 -2.72 16.14
N ASP A 286 1.40 -3.31 17.26
CA ASP A 286 1.05 -4.72 17.29
C ASP A 286 -0.36 -4.95 16.71
N LEU A 287 -0.73 -6.20 16.50
CA LEU A 287 -2.03 -6.54 15.91
C LEU A 287 -3.20 -6.02 16.76
N SER A 288 -3.10 -6.05 18.10
CA SER A 288 -4.18 -5.66 19.00
C SER A 288 -4.43 -4.16 18.98
N THR A 289 -3.37 -3.37 19.12
CA THR A 289 -3.45 -1.91 19.10
C THR A 289 -3.88 -1.39 17.73
N GLY A 290 -3.35 -1.96 16.64
CA GLY A 290 -3.74 -1.58 15.29
C GLY A 290 -5.20 -1.91 14.97
N LEU A 291 -5.70 -3.09 15.35
CA LEU A 291 -7.10 -3.44 15.15
C LEU A 291 -8.03 -2.57 16.01
N THR A 292 -7.63 -2.24 17.24
CA THR A 292 -8.42 -1.35 18.12
C THR A 292 -8.58 0.03 17.50
N GLN A 293 -7.50 0.63 17.00
CA GLN A 293 -7.54 1.91 16.28
C GLN A 293 -8.42 1.82 15.03
N THR A 294 -8.24 0.75 14.25
CA THR A 294 -9.02 0.53 13.01
C THR A 294 -10.52 0.43 13.30
N VAL A 295 -10.92 -0.35 14.31
CA VAL A 295 -12.34 -0.48 14.71
C VAL A 295 -12.89 0.85 15.22
N ALA A 296 -12.14 1.60 16.01
CA ALA A 296 -12.56 2.91 16.50
C ALA A 296 -12.81 3.90 15.34
N TRP A 297 -11.91 3.91 14.36
CA TRP A 297 -12.07 4.74 13.17
C TRP A 297 -13.32 4.36 12.34
N TRP A 298 -13.52 3.07 12.07
CA TRP A 298 -14.70 2.60 11.31
C TRP A 298 -16.02 2.88 12.03
N ARG A 299 -16.05 2.79 13.37
CA ARG A 299 -17.22 3.19 14.17
C ARG A 299 -17.56 4.68 14.00
N ALA A 300 -16.55 5.54 14.10
CA ALA A 300 -16.73 6.97 13.90
C ALA A 300 -17.17 7.30 12.47
N HIS A 301 -16.54 6.68 11.48
CA HIS A 301 -16.87 6.87 10.06
C HIS A 301 -18.30 6.43 9.73
N GLU A 302 -18.74 5.26 10.23
CA GLU A 302 -20.10 4.74 10.03
C GLU A 302 -21.15 5.62 10.74
N ALA A 303 -20.83 6.12 11.93
CA ALA A 303 -21.71 7.04 12.67
C ALA A 303 -21.90 8.38 11.92
N ALA A 304 -20.81 8.93 11.37
CA ALA A 304 -20.85 10.16 10.57
C ALA A 304 -21.71 9.98 9.29
N ARG A 305 -21.59 8.84 8.61
CA ARG A 305 -22.40 8.53 7.41
C ARG A 305 -23.90 8.43 7.73
N ARG A 306 -24.27 7.88 8.89
CA ARG A 306 -25.66 7.77 9.33
C ARG A 306 -26.24 9.10 9.79
N GLY A 307 -25.42 9.98 10.38
CA GLY A 307 -25.83 11.31 10.84
C GLY A 307 -26.05 12.34 9.72
N VAL A 308 -25.51 12.11 8.52
CA VAL A 308 -25.71 12.97 7.34
C VAL A 308 -27.02 12.65 6.60
N VAL A 309 -27.64 11.50 6.87
CA VAL A 309 -28.88 11.02 6.22
C VAL A 309 -30.13 11.37 7.05
N GLY A 310 -30.00 12.02 8.20
CA GLY A 310 -31.07 12.57 9.05
C GLY A 310 -31.13 14.08 8.92
#